data_b2848b6f263dc356fe95b7b43debef75
#
_entry.id   b2848b6f263dc356fe95b7b43debef75
#
_cell.length_a   1.000
_cell.length_b   1.000
_cell.length_c   1.000
_cell.angle_alpha   90.00
_cell.angle_beta   90.00
_cell.angle_gamma   90.00
#
_symmetry.space_group_name_H-M   'P 1'
#
loop_
_entity.id
_entity.type
_entity.pdbx_description
1 polymer ?
#
loop_
_entity_poly.entity_id
_entity_poly.type
_entity_poly.pdbx_seq_one_letter_code
_entity_poly.pdbx_strand_id
1 'polypeptide(L)'
;MIFTAAMMLASAAAMAQSGTFQIKGNVEGLPDSLVAMIGRKTENIEVKKKKFVYSKNFDKPQWVYLCDLKVIKSGVFKANRVFAIPGETIEMKGNFTEGVDIKGGKFYQEQELMDEYKGQAHKDIKALWKWYSDNVNDSNRDSIEKVVDERMEPLQKKYAADLLAYAKQHSGQECIALLIDELDDVKDKETLISLMADNVKNGRMKAYYEPIFESAKKRAEMEEKAKVVQASGVEAPDLP
;
A
#
# COMPACT_ATOMS: atom_id res chain seq x y z
N MET A 1 49.27 -15.65 28.75
CA MET A 1 48.53 -14.43 28.36
C MET A 1 47.46 -14.84 27.35
N ILE A 2 46.23 -14.98 27.80
CA ILE A 2 45.08 -15.38 26.99
C ILE A 2 44.28 -14.09 26.74
N PHE A 3 44.26 -13.60 25.47
CA PHE A 3 43.41 -12.49 25.05
C PHE A 3 42.02 -13.03 24.73
N THR A 4 41.09 -12.80 25.62
CA THR A 4 39.67 -13.02 25.39
C THR A 4 39.11 -11.82 24.62
N ALA A 5 38.88 -11.97 23.31
CA ALA A 5 38.16 -11.01 22.50
C ALA A 5 36.65 -11.14 22.81
N ALA A 6 36.13 -10.21 23.59
CA ALA A 6 34.68 -10.06 23.77
C ALA A 6 34.08 -9.51 22.49
N MET A 7 33.42 -10.35 21.68
CA MET A 7 32.52 -9.92 20.62
C MET A 7 31.28 -9.30 21.27
N MET A 8 31.23 -7.97 21.30
CA MET A 8 29.97 -7.26 21.53
C MET A 8 29.09 -7.45 20.29
N LEU A 9 28.14 -8.35 20.37
CA LEU A 9 26.97 -8.39 19.50
C LEU A 9 26.14 -7.16 19.84
N ALA A 10 26.33 -6.09 19.05
CA ALA A 10 25.40 -4.99 19.02
C ALA A 10 24.13 -5.51 18.35
N SER A 11 23.15 -5.95 19.14
CA SER A 11 21.78 -6.09 18.70
C SER A 11 21.28 -4.69 18.32
N ALA A 12 21.37 -4.35 17.04
CA ALA A 12 20.67 -3.21 16.47
C ALA A 12 19.16 -3.54 16.60
N ALA A 13 18.57 -3.17 17.73
CA ALA A 13 17.14 -3.06 17.82
C ALA A 13 16.71 -2.13 16.66
N ALA A 14 15.91 -2.63 15.73
CA ALA A 14 15.30 -1.85 14.68
C ALA A 14 14.32 -0.88 15.36
N MET A 15 14.85 0.19 15.91
CA MET A 15 14.07 1.31 16.40
C MET A 15 13.36 1.87 15.17
N ALA A 16 12.05 1.96 15.22
CA ALA A 16 11.28 2.72 14.24
C ALA A 16 11.94 4.11 14.17
N GLN A 17 12.64 4.38 13.06
CA GLN A 17 13.45 5.58 12.91
C GLN A 17 12.49 6.75 12.68
N SER A 18 12.12 7.46 13.77
CA SER A 18 11.36 8.69 13.64
C SER A 18 12.18 9.72 12.88
N GLY A 19 11.53 10.49 12.00
CA GLY A 19 12.23 11.48 11.22
C GLY A 19 11.31 12.35 10.39
N THR A 20 11.82 13.49 9.96
CA THR A 20 11.08 14.42 9.13
C THR A 20 11.08 13.94 7.69
N PHE A 21 9.91 13.59 7.17
CA PHE A 21 9.69 13.37 5.75
C PHE A 21 9.34 14.68 5.07
N GLN A 22 9.86 14.91 3.86
CA GLN A 22 9.61 16.12 3.11
C GLN A 22 9.24 15.83 1.65
N ILE A 23 8.22 16.56 1.14
CA ILE A 23 7.87 16.61 -0.29
C ILE A 23 8.17 18.00 -0.81
N LYS A 24 8.97 18.10 -1.88
CA LYS A 24 9.19 19.34 -2.63
C LYS A 24 8.45 19.23 -3.97
N GLY A 25 7.28 19.83 -4.07
CA GLY A 25 6.44 19.79 -5.26
C GLY A 25 6.71 20.97 -6.18
N ASN A 26 6.85 20.67 -7.50
CA ASN A 26 6.76 21.63 -8.60
C ASN A 26 5.85 20.99 -9.65
N VAL A 27 4.53 21.16 -9.44
CA VAL A 27 3.49 20.39 -10.10
C VAL A 27 2.48 21.32 -10.75
N GLU A 28 2.10 21.03 -11.98
CA GLU A 28 1.06 21.78 -12.68
C GLU A 28 -0.32 21.34 -12.21
N GLY A 29 -1.31 22.22 -12.33
CA GLY A 29 -2.69 21.91 -11.97
C GLY A 29 -2.93 21.68 -10.48
N LEU A 30 -2.04 22.20 -9.60
CA LEU A 30 -2.27 22.14 -8.14
C LEU A 30 -3.53 22.90 -7.76
N PRO A 31 -4.40 22.34 -6.92
CA PRO A 31 -5.55 23.06 -6.38
C PRO A 31 -5.12 24.07 -5.30
N ASP A 32 -5.87 25.18 -5.19
CA ASP A 32 -5.66 26.13 -4.10
C ASP A 32 -5.96 25.54 -2.72
N SER A 33 -6.77 24.48 -2.68
CA SER A 33 -7.16 23.75 -1.47
C SER A 33 -6.41 22.42 -1.31
N LEU A 34 -5.12 22.42 -1.64
CA LEU A 34 -4.27 21.25 -1.48
C LEU A 34 -4.14 20.86 -0.01
N VAL A 35 -4.37 19.58 0.28
CA VAL A 35 -4.19 19.01 1.62
C VAL A 35 -3.38 17.71 1.56
N ALA A 36 -2.64 17.43 2.62
CA ALA A 36 -2.12 16.10 2.92
C ALA A 36 -3.11 15.38 3.83
N MET A 37 -3.56 14.20 3.44
CA MET A 37 -4.40 13.33 4.24
C MET A 37 -3.60 12.13 4.73
N ILE A 38 -3.65 11.89 6.05
CA ILE A 38 -2.97 10.80 6.74
C ILE A 38 -3.99 10.11 7.65
N GLY A 39 -4.39 8.90 7.28
CA GLY A 39 -5.54 8.27 7.89
C GLY A 39 -6.79 9.14 7.73
N ARG A 40 -7.39 9.59 8.85
CA ARG A 40 -8.58 10.46 8.85
C ARG A 40 -8.27 11.93 9.06
N LYS A 41 -7.00 12.31 9.20
CA LYS A 41 -6.57 13.70 9.45
C LYS A 41 -6.14 14.37 8.16
N THR A 42 -6.52 15.64 7.98
CA THR A 42 -6.11 16.48 6.86
C THR A 42 -5.29 17.66 7.37
N GLU A 43 -4.25 18.02 6.63
CA GLU A 43 -3.36 19.15 6.90
C GLU A 43 -3.28 20.01 5.64
N ASN A 44 -3.52 21.31 5.78
CA ASN A 44 -3.44 22.24 4.65
C ASN A 44 -2.00 22.39 4.16
N ILE A 45 -1.82 22.47 2.86
CA ILE A 45 -0.53 22.72 2.23
C ILE A 45 -0.60 24.05 1.49
N GLU A 46 0.30 24.97 1.82
CA GLU A 46 0.41 26.24 1.11
C GLU A 46 1.00 26.04 -0.27
N VAL A 47 0.26 26.48 -1.30
CA VAL A 47 0.71 26.43 -2.71
C VAL A 47 1.09 27.83 -3.18
N LYS A 48 2.31 27.97 -3.75
CA LYS A 48 2.81 29.23 -4.33
C LYS A 48 3.34 28.97 -5.74
N LYS A 49 2.70 29.52 -6.76
CA LYS A 49 3.17 29.46 -8.16
C LYS A 49 3.52 28.01 -8.60
N LYS A 50 2.59 27.06 -8.46
CA LYS A 50 2.77 25.63 -8.79
C LYS A 50 3.77 24.88 -7.89
N LYS A 51 4.24 25.48 -6.81
CA LYS A 51 5.19 24.89 -5.87
C LYS A 51 4.59 24.74 -4.49
N PHE A 52 4.98 23.69 -3.80
CA PHE A 52 4.69 23.49 -2.39
C PHE A 52 5.85 22.76 -1.70
N VAL A 53 5.91 22.91 -0.39
CA VAL A 53 6.74 22.08 0.47
C VAL A 53 5.82 21.51 1.55
N TYR A 54 5.79 20.22 1.66
CA TYR A 54 5.14 19.52 2.77
C TYR A 54 6.23 18.87 3.61
N SER A 55 6.20 19.10 4.93
CA SER A 55 7.20 18.57 5.85
C SER A 55 6.51 18.11 7.13
N LYS A 56 6.75 16.88 7.53
CA LYS A 56 6.15 16.29 8.72
C LYS A 56 7.04 15.23 9.35
N ASN A 57 7.06 15.19 10.67
CA ASN A 57 7.73 14.13 11.41
C ASN A 57 6.82 12.88 11.48
N PHE A 58 7.37 11.74 11.13
CA PHE A 58 6.70 10.44 11.19
C PHE A 58 7.48 9.49 12.07
N ASP A 59 6.76 8.65 12.81
CA ASP A 59 7.35 7.62 13.66
C ASP A 59 7.56 6.30 12.90
N LYS A 60 6.87 6.13 11.76
CA LYS A 60 6.94 4.94 10.92
C LYS A 60 6.61 5.27 9.47
N PRO A 61 7.02 4.42 8.52
CA PRO A 61 6.61 4.55 7.12
C PRO A 61 5.08 4.42 6.98
N GLN A 62 4.49 5.26 6.11
CA GLN A 62 3.05 5.24 5.86
C GLN A 62 2.65 6.01 4.59
N TRP A 63 1.42 5.78 4.12
CA TRP A 63 0.87 6.51 3.00
C TRP A 63 0.44 7.94 3.39
N VAL A 64 0.78 8.88 2.54
CA VAL A 64 0.29 10.27 2.53
C VAL A 64 -0.46 10.49 1.22
N TYR A 65 -1.67 11.00 1.30
CA TYR A 65 -2.51 11.28 0.14
C TYR A 65 -2.59 12.79 -0.06
N LEU A 66 -2.12 13.26 -1.22
CA LEU A 66 -2.26 14.67 -1.62
C LEU A 66 -3.56 14.81 -2.39
N CYS A 67 -4.47 15.62 -1.87
CA CYS A 67 -5.83 15.74 -2.35
C CYS A 67 -6.25 17.19 -2.51
N ASP A 68 -7.26 17.42 -3.34
CA ASP A 68 -8.06 18.64 -3.30
C ASP A 68 -9.16 18.51 -2.25
N LEU A 69 -9.13 19.33 -1.21
CA LEU A 69 -10.13 19.33 -0.14
C LEU A 69 -11.56 19.56 -0.66
N LYS A 70 -11.73 20.36 -1.73
CA LYS A 70 -13.05 20.60 -2.34
C LYS A 70 -13.60 19.35 -2.99
N VAL A 71 -12.74 18.60 -3.69
CA VAL A 71 -13.11 17.32 -4.34
C VAL A 71 -13.47 16.26 -3.29
N ILE A 72 -12.70 16.14 -2.21
CA ILE A 72 -13.04 15.22 -1.11
C ILE A 72 -14.40 15.57 -0.50
N LYS A 73 -14.68 16.85 -0.24
CA LYS A 73 -15.97 17.29 0.31
C LYS A 73 -17.17 17.05 -0.62
N SER A 74 -16.95 16.91 -1.92
CA SER A 74 -18.00 16.51 -2.86
C SER A 74 -18.30 15.00 -2.90
N GLY A 75 -17.62 14.20 -2.05
CA GLY A 75 -17.77 12.74 -1.99
C GLY A 75 -16.92 11.98 -3.01
N VAL A 76 -16.12 12.67 -3.81
CA VAL A 76 -15.18 12.05 -4.76
C VAL A 76 -13.81 11.94 -4.14
N PHE A 77 -13.25 10.73 -4.06
CA PHE A 77 -11.90 10.53 -3.60
C PHE A 77 -10.94 10.40 -4.80
N LYS A 78 -10.18 11.48 -5.04
CA LYS A 78 -9.08 11.48 -6.02
C LYS A 78 -7.83 12.04 -5.34
N ALA A 79 -6.75 11.27 -5.36
CA ALA A 79 -5.51 11.61 -4.64
C ALA A 79 -4.26 11.15 -5.39
N ASN A 80 -3.18 11.91 -5.27
CA ASN A 80 -1.85 11.43 -5.54
C ASN A 80 -1.28 10.84 -4.24
N ARG A 81 -0.98 9.56 -4.23
CA ARG A 81 -0.44 8.88 -3.04
C ARG A 81 1.08 8.86 -3.06
N VAL A 82 1.68 9.11 -1.93
CA VAL A 82 3.11 9.07 -1.70
C VAL A 82 3.39 8.23 -0.47
N PHE A 83 4.35 7.35 -0.54
CA PHE A 83 4.78 6.60 0.62
C PHE A 83 5.83 7.38 1.38
N ALA A 84 5.51 7.83 2.58
CA ALA A 84 6.39 8.62 3.41
C ALA A 84 7.33 7.72 4.22
N ILE A 85 8.62 7.84 3.95
CA ILE A 85 9.68 7.21 4.73
C ILE A 85 10.27 8.26 5.68
N PRO A 86 10.24 8.05 7.01
CA PRO A 86 10.84 8.98 7.98
C PRO A 86 12.29 9.32 7.63
N GLY A 87 12.63 10.60 7.64
CA GLY A 87 13.97 11.11 7.34
C GLY A 87 14.29 11.29 5.85
N GLU A 88 13.40 10.91 4.92
CA GLU A 88 13.64 11.07 3.49
C GLU A 88 12.98 12.32 2.91
N THR A 89 13.54 12.80 1.82
CA THR A 89 13.00 13.90 1.01
C THR A 89 12.76 13.42 -0.40
N ILE A 90 11.61 13.79 -0.96
CA ILE A 90 11.28 13.51 -2.36
C ILE A 90 11.00 14.80 -3.13
N GLU A 91 11.19 14.73 -4.43
CA GLU A 91 10.72 15.72 -5.40
C GLU A 91 9.49 15.17 -6.14
N MET A 92 8.49 16.03 -6.31
CA MET A 92 7.29 15.71 -7.08
C MET A 92 7.17 16.69 -8.25
N LYS A 93 7.01 16.17 -9.47
CA LYS A 93 6.87 16.95 -10.73
C LYS A 93 5.71 16.38 -11.55
N GLY A 94 5.35 17.07 -12.63
CA GLY A 94 4.28 16.65 -13.56
C GLY A 94 3.00 17.43 -13.39
N ASN A 95 1.86 16.78 -13.58
CA ASN A 95 0.52 17.38 -13.50
C ASN A 95 -0.32 16.68 -12.44
N PHE A 96 -0.94 17.45 -11.55
CA PHE A 96 -1.69 16.92 -10.39
C PHE A 96 -2.87 16.03 -10.80
N THR A 97 -3.49 16.30 -11.93
CA THR A 97 -4.66 15.56 -12.40
C THR A 97 -4.36 14.46 -13.42
N GLU A 98 -3.27 14.61 -14.18
CA GLU A 98 -2.89 13.70 -15.27
C GLU A 98 -1.87 12.65 -14.84
N GLY A 99 -1.00 13.00 -13.87
CA GLY A 99 0.02 12.14 -13.31
C GLY A 99 1.22 12.91 -12.79
N VAL A 100 1.80 12.40 -11.72
CA VAL A 100 2.99 12.99 -11.09
C VAL A 100 4.14 11.99 -11.08
N ASP A 101 5.34 12.50 -11.31
CA ASP A 101 6.59 11.77 -11.15
C ASP A 101 7.13 12.05 -9.74
N ILE A 102 7.54 10.98 -9.05
CA ILE A 102 8.13 11.06 -7.71
C ILE A 102 9.59 10.62 -7.82
N LYS A 103 10.50 11.50 -7.44
CA LYS A 103 11.94 11.20 -7.39
C LYS A 103 12.45 11.31 -5.96
N GLY A 104 13.20 10.30 -5.54
CA GLY A 104 13.74 10.23 -4.19
C GLY A 104 14.96 9.32 -4.11
N GLY A 105 15.26 8.84 -2.91
CA GLY A 105 16.31 7.88 -2.66
C GLY A 105 16.03 6.51 -3.29
N LYS A 106 16.87 5.54 -2.94
CA LYS A 106 16.85 4.18 -3.49
C LYS A 106 15.47 3.52 -3.40
N PHE A 107 14.76 3.71 -2.28
CA PHE A 107 13.41 3.16 -2.07
C PHE A 107 12.44 3.55 -3.20
N TYR A 108 12.39 4.83 -3.58
CA TYR A 108 11.44 5.33 -4.60
C TYR A 108 11.81 4.87 -6.00
N GLN A 109 13.11 4.71 -6.31
CA GLN A 109 13.56 4.14 -7.58
C GLN A 109 13.14 2.67 -7.70
N GLU A 110 13.31 1.90 -6.64
CA GLU A 110 12.87 0.51 -6.57
C GLU A 110 11.35 0.38 -6.62
N GLN A 111 10.62 1.30 -5.95
CA GLN A 111 9.17 1.35 -5.99
C GLN A 111 8.63 1.64 -7.39
N GLU A 112 9.25 2.55 -8.15
CA GLU A 112 8.86 2.85 -9.53
C GLU A 112 8.93 1.60 -10.40
N LEU A 113 10.03 0.85 -10.36
CA LEU A 113 10.18 -0.42 -11.07
C LEU A 113 9.15 -1.48 -10.63
N MET A 114 8.88 -1.55 -9.34
CA MET A 114 7.86 -2.46 -8.80
C MET A 114 6.46 -2.07 -9.29
N ASP A 115 6.13 -0.78 -9.33
CA ASP A 115 4.82 -0.28 -9.80
C ASP A 115 4.63 -0.52 -11.30
N GLU A 116 5.67 -0.42 -12.11
CA GLU A 116 5.65 -0.82 -13.53
C GLU A 116 5.36 -2.32 -13.66
N TYR A 117 6.06 -3.16 -12.90
CA TYR A 117 5.83 -4.61 -12.89
C TYR A 117 4.39 -4.95 -12.48
N LYS A 118 3.89 -4.37 -11.39
CA LYS A 118 2.49 -4.50 -10.93
C LYS A 118 1.51 -4.10 -12.04
N GLY A 119 1.80 -3.02 -12.74
CA GLY A 119 0.98 -2.55 -13.84
C GLY A 119 0.84 -3.57 -14.96
N GLN A 120 1.90 -4.30 -15.30
CA GLN A 120 1.87 -5.39 -16.28
C GLN A 120 1.14 -6.62 -15.74
N ALA A 121 1.45 -7.05 -14.53
CA ALA A 121 0.80 -8.20 -13.90
C ALA A 121 -0.71 -8.00 -13.72
N HIS A 122 -1.16 -6.77 -13.46
CA HIS A 122 -2.56 -6.40 -13.27
C HIS A 122 -3.34 -6.16 -14.59
N LYS A 123 -2.68 -6.27 -15.73
CA LYS A 123 -3.26 -5.92 -17.04
C LYS A 123 -4.57 -6.65 -17.36
N ASP A 124 -4.61 -7.95 -17.09
CA ASP A 124 -5.78 -8.78 -17.41
C ASP A 124 -6.98 -8.46 -16.51
N ILE A 125 -6.73 -8.14 -15.23
CA ILE A 125 -7.77 -7.67 -14.29
C ILE A 125 -8.33 -6.34 -14.76
N LYS A 126 -7.48 -5.38 -15.16
CA LYS A 126 -7.94 -4.11 -15.75
C LYS A 126 -8.77 -4.31 -17.02
N ALA A 127 -8.38 -5.24 -17.88
CA ALA A 127 -9.12 -5.56 -19.09
C ALA A 127 -10.50 -6.14 -18.76
N LEU A 128 -10.60 -7.02 -17.74
CA LEU A 128 -11.86 -7.58 -17.28
C LEU A 128 -12.80 -6.49 -16.72
N TRP A 129 -12.28 -5.56 -15.91
CA TRP A 129 -13.07 -4.44 -15.37
C TRP A 129 -13.53 -3.49 -16.46
N LYS A 130 -12.67 -3.23 -17.47
CA LYS A 130 -13.08 -2.45 -18.63
C LYS A 130 -14.22 -3.15 -19.40
N TRP A 131 -14.08 -4.45 -19.67
CA TRP A 131 -15.12 -5.24 -20.30
C TRP A 131 -16.43 -5.20 -19.52
N TYR A 132 -16.39 -5.32 -18.18
CA TYR A 132 -17.57 -5.16 -17.32
C TYR A 132 -18.23 -3.80 -17.54
N SER A 133 -17.46 -2.73 -17.41
CA SER A 133 -17.97 -1.35 -17.59
C SER A 133 -18.60 -1.12 -18.95
N ASP A 134 -18.06 -1.71 -20.01
CA ASP A 134 -18.53 -1.55 -21.39
C ASP A 134 -19.81 -2.39 -21.69
N ASN A 135 -20.12 -3.41 -20.88
CA ASN A 135 -21.18 -4.38 -21.16
C ASN A 135 -22.31 -4.42 -20.13
N VAL A 136 -22.10 -3.91 -18.91
CA VAL A 136 -23.11 -3.93 -17.84
C VAL A 136 -24.20 -2.88 -18.07
N ASN A 137 -25.46 -3.29 -17.83
CA ASN A 137 -26.63 -2.40 -17.76
C ASN A 137 -27.65 -2.98 -16.78
N ASP A 138 -28.73 -2.26 -16.49
CA ASP A 138 -29.70 -2.66 -15.46
C ASP A 138 -30.39 -4.00 -15.76
N SER A 139 -30.52 -4.39 -17.04
CA SER A 139 -31.21 -5.62 -17.43
C SER A 139 -30.33 -6.88 -17.38
N ASN A 140 -29.01 -6.74 -17.39
CA ASN A 140 -28.06 -7.87 -17.46
C ASN A 140 -27.07 -7.93 -16.28
N ARG A 141 -27.19 -7.03 -15.30
CA ARG A 141 -26.24 -6.87 -14.19
C ARG A 141 -25.88 -8.21 -13.54
N ASP A 142 -26.86 -8.94 -13.05
CA ASP A 142 -26.63 -10.19 -12.30
C ASP A 142 -25.90 -11.25 -13.15
N SER A 143 -26.21 -11.35 -14.43
CA SER A 143 -25.56 -12.30 -15.34
C SER A 143 -24.12 -11.90 -15.67
N ILE A 144 -23.86 -10.60 -15.83
CA ILE A 144 -22.53 -10.07 -16.11
C ILE A 144 -21.64 -10.18 -14.84
N GLU A 145 -22.18 -9.86 -13.67
CA GLU A 145 -21.45 -10.00 -12.39
C GLU A 145 -21.00 -11.45 -12.17
N LYS A 146 -21.87 -12.42 -12.42
CA LYS A 146 -21.48 -13.84 -12.34
C LYS A 146 -20.31 -14.19 -13.27
N VAL A 147 -20.31 -13.69 -14.50
CA VAL A 147 -19.21 -13.90 -15.45
C VAL A 147 -17.92 -13.24 -14.96
N VAL A 148 -18.03 -12.04 -14.36
CA VAL A 148 -16.86 -11.37 -13.77
C VAL A 148 -16.29 -12.17 -12.60
N ASP A 149 -17.13 -12.63 -11.68
CA ASP A 149 -16.70 -13.41 -10.51
C ASP A 149 -15.97 -14.69 -10.92
N GLU A 150 -16.54 -15.44 -11.91
CA GLU A 150 -15.91 -16.66 -12.42
C GLU A 150 -14.55 -16.41 -13.08
N ARG A 151 -14.35 -15.25 -13.72
CA ARG A 151 -13.08 -14.89 -14.38
C ARG A 151 -12.10 -14.20 -13.43
N MET A 152 -12.56 -13.54 -12.39
CA MET A 152 -11.74 -12.76 -11.48
C MET A 152 -10.84 -13.64 -10.60
N GLU A 153 -11.39 -14.71 -10.06
CA GLU A 153 -10.63 -15.58 -9.14
C GLU A 153 -9.30 -16.11 -9.72
N PRO A 154 -9.28 -16.70 -10.93
CA PRO A 154 -8.01 -17.16 -11.53
C PRO A 154 -7.05 -15.99 -11.83
N LEU A 155 -7.56 -14.81 -12.20
CA LEU A 155 -6.73 -13.64 -12.43
C LEU A 155 -6.10 -13.10 -11.15
N GLN A 156 -6.85 -13.06 -10.06
CA GLN A 156 -6.34 -12.65 -8.74
C GLN A 156 -5.28 -13.63 -8.24
N LYS A 157 -5.49 -14.94 -8.38
CA LYS A 157 -4.49 -15.96 -8.02
C LYS A 157 -3.20 -15.80 -8.84
N LYS A 158 -3.35 -15.58 -10.14
CA LYS A 158 -2.19 -15.31 -11.01
C LYS A 158 -1.46 -14.04 -10.58
N TYR A 159 -2.20 -12.95 -10.31
CA TYR A 159 -1.62 -11.70 -9.86
C TYR A 159 -0.84 -11.85 -8.55
N ALA A 160 -1.42 -12.52 -7.55
CA ALA A 160 -0.72 -12.82 -6.30
C ALA A 160 0.56 -13.63 -6.52
N ALA A 161 0.51 -14.67 -7.38
CA ALA A 161 1.69 -15.46 -7.73
C ALA A 161 2.78 -14.62 -8.43
N ASP A 162 2.40 -13.73 -9.35
CA ASP A 162 3.33 -12.82 -10.03
C ASP A 162 3.99 -11.86 -9.02
N LEU A 163 3.24 -11.31 -8.05
CA LEU A 163 3.78 -10.44 -6.99
C LEU A 163 4.76 -11.20 -6.08
N LEU A 164 4.44 -12.42 -5.70
CA LEU A 164 5.33 -13.25 -4.87
C LEU A 164 6.61 -13.64 -5.63
N ALA A 165 6.51 -13.89 -6.94
CA ALA A 165 7.67 -14.14 -7.79
C ALA A 165 8.58 -12.91 -7.87
N TYR A 166 8.01 -11.70 -8.01
CA TYR A 166 8.75 -10.45 -7.94
C TYR A 166 9.45 -10.28 -6.58
N ALA A 167 8.72 -10.46 -5.48
CA ALA A 167 9.28 -10.36 -4.14
C ALA A 167 10.45 -11.31 -3.92
N LYS A 168 10.37 -12.54 -4.43
CA LYS A 168 11.45 -13.53 -4.35
C LYS A 168 12.71 -13.06 -5.09
N GLN A 169 12.56 -12.45 -6.28
CA GLN A 169 13.69 -11.95 -7.08
C GLN A 169 14.30 -10.68 -6.48
N HIS A 170 13.52 -9.89 -5.75
CA HIS A 170 13.89 -8.58 -5.20
C HIS A 170 13.87 -8.55 -3.67
N SER A 171 14.12 -9.68 -3.02
CA SER A 171 13.93 -9.90 -1.58
C SER A 171 14.60 -8.88 -0.65
N GLY A 172 15.69 -8.26 -1.09
CA GLY A 172 16.44 -7.23 -0.35
C GLY A 172 15.96 -5.79 -0.57
N GLN A 173 14.97 -5.57 -1.45
CA GLN A 173 14.42 -4.23 -1.73
C GLN A 173 13.31 -3.90 -0.71
N GLU A 174 13.42 -2.75 -0.05
CA GLU A 174 12.44 -2.34 0.97
C GLU A 174 11.02 -2.14 0.42
N CYS A 175 10.89 -1.75 -0.84
CA CYS A 175 9.60 -1.49 -1.48
C CYS A 175 8.72 -2.75 -1.58
N ILE A 176 9.28 -3.97 -1.58
CA ILE A 176 8.47 -5.20 -1.63
C ILE A 176 7.54 -5.34 -0.42
N ALA A 177 7.85 -4.69 0.71
CA ALA A 177 6.96 -4.68 1.86
C ALA A 177 5.60 -4.01 1.55
N LEU A 178 5.51 -3.15 0.53
CA LEU A 178 4.25 -2.55 0.07
C LEU A 178 3.32 -3.57 -0.60
N LEU A 179 3.84 -4.69 -1.08
CA LEU A 179 3.03 -5.74 -1.68
C LEU A 179 2.07 -6.39 -0.68
N ILE A 180 2.28 -6.16 0.62
CA ILE A 180 1.36 -6.63 1.68
C ILE A 180 -0.06 -6.08 1.50
N ASP A 181 -0.22 -4.90 0.91
CA ASP A 181 -1.52 -4.27 0.64
C ASP A 181 -2.22 -4.86 -0.60
N GLU A 182 -1.45 -5.47 -1.50
CA GLU A 182 -1.95 -6.00 -2.78
C GLU A 182 -2.37 -7.48 -2.69
N LEU A 183 -1.97 -8.16 -1.62
CA LEU A 183 -2.31 -9.56 -1.39
C LEU A 183 -3.53 -9.64 -0.47
N ASP A 184 -4.57 -10.38 -0.88
CA ASP A 184 -5.78 -10.55 -0.08
C ASP A 184 -5.65 -11.70 0.92
N ASP A 185 -5.09 -12.84 0.50
CA ASP A 185 -4.97 -14.04 1.32
C ASP A 185 -3.88 -13.91 2.38
N VAL A 186 -4.19 -14.35 3.60
CA VAL A 186 -3.24 -14.33 4.74
C VAL A 186 -2.03 -15.22 4.47
N LYS A 187 -2.20 -16.35 3.78
CA LYS A 187 -1.08 -17.25 3.45
C LYS A 187 -0.14 -16.62 2.44
N ASP A 188 -0.68 -15.85 1.49
CA ASP A 188 0.14 -15.09 0.53
C ASP A 188 0.92 -13.99 1.24
N LYS A 189 0.30 -13.28 2.20
CA LYS A 189 0.99 -12.30 3.05
C LYS A 189 2.10 -12.95 3.88
N GLU A 190 1.85 -14.11 4.46
CA GLU A 190 2.84 -14.90 5.21
C GLU A 190 3.99 -15.33 4.31
N THR A 191 3.68 -15.80 3.11
CA THR A 191 4.66 -16.16 2.10
C THR A 191 5.51 -14.95 1.71
N LEU A 192 4.90 -13.79 1.44
CA LEU A 192 5.62 -12.54 1.17
C LEU A 192 6.63 -12.22 2.27
N ILE A 193 6.20 -12.25 3.55
CA ILE A 193 7.07 -11.96 4.68
C ILE A 193 8.23 -12.98 4.77
N SER A 194 7.97 -14.26 4.49
CA SER A 194 9.00 -15.28 4.46
C SER A 194 10.08 -15.02 3.40
N LEU A 195 9.68 -14.47 2.24
CA LEU A 195 10.55 -14.15 1.12
C LEU A 195 11.40 -12.89 1.35
N MET A 196 11.01 -11.99 2.25
CA MET A 196 11.80 -10.79 2.57
C MET A 196 13.16 -11.16 3.15
N ALA A 197 14.22 -10.51 2.69
CA ALA A 197 15.54 -10.63 3.31
C ALA A 197 15.56 -9.94 4.69
N ASP A 198 16.54 -10.28 5.51
CA ASP A 198 16.61 -9.82 6.91
C ASP A 198 16.62 -8.30 7.08
N ASN A 199 17.26 -7.58 6.15
CA ASN A 199 17.28 -6.11 6.14
C ASN A 199 15.89 -5.49 5.95
N VAL A 200 14.98 -6.16 5.20
CA VAL A 200 13.58 -5.73 5.01
C VAL A 200 12.72 -6.21 6.18
N LYS A 201 12.86 -7.51 6.52
CA LYS A 201 12.07 -8.16 7.57
C LYS A 201 12.26 -7.51 8.94
N ASN A 202 13.48 -7.14 9.28
CA ASN A 202 13.86 -6.53 10.57
C ASN A 202 14.21 -5.03 10.44
N GLY A 203 14.04 -4.45 9.24
CA GLY A 203 14.33 -3.05 8.97
C GLY A 203 13.15 -2.12 9.28
N ARG A 204 13.28 -0.87 8.84
CA ARG A 204 12.28 0.20 9.06
C ARG A 204 10.88 -0.12 8.51
N MET A 205 10.79 -0.98 7.48
CA MET A 205 9.52 -1.38 6.89
C MET A 205 8.69 -2.32 7.77
N LYS A 206 9.28 -2.95 8.79
CA LYS A 206 8.57 -3.80 9.74
C LYS A 206 7.42 -3.07 10.42
N ALA A 207 7.66 -1.82 10.86
CA ALA A 207 6.65 -0.99 11.50
C ALA A 207 5.44 -0.66 10.59
N TYR A 208 5.58 -0.84 9.27
CA TYR A 208 4.51 -0.70 8.30
C TYR A 208 3.75 -2.00 8.08
N TYR A 209 4.42 -3.08 7.65
CA TYR A 209 3.74 -4.29 7.20
C TYR A 209 3.23 -5.19 8.35
N GLU A 210 3.92 -5.23 9.49
CA GLU A 210 3.55 -6.12 10.60
C GLU A 210 2.14 -5.86 11.16
N PRO A 211 1.71 -4.61 11.42
CA PRO A 211 0.34 -4.33 11.86
C PRO A 211 -0.73 -4.73 10.84
N ILE A 212 -0.44 -4.62 9.54
CA ILE A 212 -1.33 -5.02 8.45
C ILE A 212 -1.51 -6.54 8.45
N PHE A 213 -0.40 -7.27 8.56
CA PHE A 213 -0.40 -8.72 8.63
C PHE A 213 -1.15 -9.24 9.86
N GLU A 214 -0.85 -8.70 11.05
CA GLU A 214 -1.53 -9.11 12.29
C GLU A 214 -3.05 -8.81 12.26
N SER A 215 -3.44 -7.70 11.64
CA SER A 215 -4.85 -7.39 11.43
C SER A 215 -5.52 -8.39 10.47
N ALA A 216 -4.85 -8.79 9.39
CA ALA A 216 -5.34 -9.78 8.44
C ALA A 216 -5.51 -11.16 9.11
N LYS A 217 -4.54 -11.60 9.92
CA LYS A 217 -4.64 -12.85 10.69
C LYS A 217 -5.84 -12.87 11.61
N LYS A 218 -6.02 -11.81 12.41
CA LYS A 218 -7.18 -11.70 13.31
C LYS A 218 -8.50 -11.76 12.56
N ARG A 219 -8.59 -11.14 11.38
CA ARG A 219 -9.79 -11.18 10.55
C ARG A 219 -10.06 -12.60 10.07
N ALA A 220 -9.05 -13.29 9.52
CA ALA A 220 -9.20 -14.66 9.06
C ALA A 220 -9.61 -15.63 10.20
N GLU A 221 -9.06 -15.47 11.40
CA GLU A 221 -9.46 -16.25 12.58
C GLU A 221 -10.93 -16.00 12.97
N MET A 222 -11.40 -14.74 12.89
CA MET A 222 -12.79 -14.41 13.15
C MET A 222 -13.73 -14.99 12.10
N GLU A 223 -13.37 -14.92 10.83
CA GLU A 223 -14.15 -15.50 9.73
C GLU A 223 -14.26 -17.02 9.86
N GLU A 224 -13.18 -17.70 10.23
CA GLU A 224 -13.19 -19.14 10.46
C GLU A 224 -14.09 -19.52 11.64
N LYS A 225 -14.01 -18.78 12.75
CA LYS A 225 -14.92 -18.98 13.90
C LYS A 225 -16.37 -18.73 13.51
N ALA A 226 -16.66 -17.70 12.72
CA ALA A 226 -18.00 -17.41 12.24
C ALA A 226 -18.56 -18.56 11.38
N LYS A 227 -17.76 -19.12 10.48
CA LYS A 227 -18.15 -20.29 9.67
C LYS A 227 -18.48 -21.50 10.53
N VAL A 228 -17.70 -21.79 11.58
CA VAL A 228 -17.95 -22.90 12.52
C VAL A 228 -19.27 -22.68 13.26
N VAL A 229 -19.55 -21.46 13.74
CA VAL A 229 -20.81 -21.13 14.43
C VAL A 229 -22.01 -21.28 13.48
N GLN A 230 -21.90 -20.77 12.24
CA GLN A 230 -22.96 -20.92 11.23
C GLN A 230 -23.21 -22.40 10.87
N ALA A 231 -22.16 -23.18 10.70
CA ALA A 231 -22.26 -24.60 10.40
C ALA A 231 -22.88 -25.42 11.55
N SER A 232 -22.75 -24.98 12.82
CA SER A 232 -23.32 -25.65 13.99
C SER A 232 -24.81 -25.34 14.22
N GLY A 233 -25.44 -24.52 13.38
CA GLY A 233 -26.88 -24.19 13.48
C GLY A 233 -27.25 -23.36 14.72
N VAL A 234 -26.29 -22.76 15.37
CA VAL A 234 -26.57 -21.83 16.50
C VAL A 234 -27.10 -20.52 15.90
N GLU A 235 -28.36 -20.19 16.23
CA GLU A 235 -28.92 -18.89 15.87
C GLU A 235 -28.02 -17.77 16.41
N ALA A 236 -27.74 -16.78 15.55
CA ALA A 236 -26.99 -15.60 15.98
C ALA A 236 -27.82 -14.93 17.12
N PRO A 237 -27.17 -14.53 18.22
CA PRO A 237 -27.88 -13.78 19.25
C PRO A 237 -28.44 -12.50 18.65
N ASP A 238 -29.74 -12.24 18.89
CA ASP A 238 -30.35 -10.98 18.48
C ASP A 238 -29.51 -9.82 19.03
N LEU A 239 -28.99 -9.01 18.16
CA LEU A 239 -28.29 -7.79 18.55
C LEU A 239 -29.32 -6.80 19.07
N PRO A 240 -29.09 -6.19 20.24
CA PRO A 240 -30.01 -5.23 20.84
C PRO A 240 -30.09 -3.93 20.01
#